data_a861abe131f5bddd5632ba3656633dfd
#
_entry.id   a861abe131f5bddd5632ba3656633dfd
#
_cell.length_a   1.000
_cell.length_b   1.000
_cell.length_c   1.000
_cell.angle_alpha   90.00
_cell.angle_beta   90.00
_cell.angle_gamma   90.00
#
_symmetry.space_group_name_H-M   'P 1'
#
loop_
_entity.id
_entity.type
_entity.pdbx_description
1 polymer ?
#
loop_
_entity_poly.entity_id
_entity_poly.type
_entity_poly.pdbx_seq_one_letter_code
_entity_poly.pdbx_strand_id
1 'polypeptide(L)'
;KIEAYNLPQGVISHMYRDIAAHNIGTITHVGLYTFADPRNGGGKLNDVTKEDLVKVVEIEGQERLLYKAFPINVVFLRASYADEYGNCTVHREIGPIDVTAMAQACKNSGGRVIVQVEKIVQGGSLDPKLVAIPGIYVDSIVVGSIEDNEQCLGMPYDGSLTGEFRIPVDAIPPIPLDAKKIIARRAAMELPQDAIVNLGTGAPEKIANVAAEEGISDKMTLTCLLYTS
;
A
#
# COMPACT_ATOMS: atom_id res chain seq x y z
N LYS A 1 5.13 26.40 3.15
CA LYS A 1 4.92 25.74 1.85
C LYS A 1 6.01 24.71 1.66
N ILE A 2 5.67 23.52 1.17
CA ILE A 2 6.59 22.40 0.92
C ILE A 2 6.59 22.07 -0.59
N GLU A 3 7.65 21.50 -1.11
CA GLU A 3 7.66 20.89 -2.42
C GLU A 3 6.78 19.64 -2.40
N ALA A 4 5.95 19.46 -3.42
CA ALA A 4 5.01 18.36 -3.50
C ALA A 4 4.98 17.76 -4.90
N TYR A 5 5.00 16.42 -4.94
CA TYR A 5 4.96 15.62 -6.17
C TYR A 5 3.83 14.61 -6.08
N ASN A 6 3.22 14.33 -7.22
CA ASN A 6 2.31 13.21 -7.40
C ASN A 6 2.96 12.23 -8.38
N LEU A 7 3.31 11.06 -7.88
CA LEU A 7 3.96 10.02 -8.66
C LEU A 7 3.09 8.75 -8.63
N PRO A 8 3.18 7.87 -9.64
CA PRO A 8 2.46 6.60 -9.62
C PRO A 8 2.81 5.77 -8.40
N GLN A 9 1.80 5.26 -7.68
CA GLN A 9 2.01 4.51 -6.43
C GLN A 9 2.97 3.33 -6.60
N GLY A 10 2.80 2.53 -7.66
CA GLY A 10 3.69 1.40 -7.92
C GLY A 10 5.14 1.82 -8.15
N VAL A 11 5.37 3.01 -8.72
CA VAL A 11 6.72 3.57 -8.86
C VAL A 11 7.29 3.92 -7.49
N ILE A 12 6.50 4.55 -6.59
CA ILE A 12 6.93 4.87 -5.22
C ILE A 12 7.33 3.60 -4.47
N SER A 13 6.54 2.54 -4.59
CA SER A 13 6.86 1.23 -4.00
C SER A 13 8.19 0.65 -4.49
N HIS A 14 8.49 0.79 -5.79
CA HIS A 14 9.78 0.40 -6.33
C HIS A 14 10.91 1.33 -5.86
N MET A 15 10.66 2.63 -5.79
CA MET A 15 11.65 3.61 -5.33
C MET A 15 12.16 3.31 -3.93
N TYR A 16 11.32 2.84 -2.99
CA TYR A 16 11.82 2.42 -1.67
C TYR A 16 12.89 1.33 -1.77
N ARG A 17 12.70 0.35 -2.64
CA ARG A 17 13.69 -0.72 -2.85
C ARG A 17 14.97 -0.21 -3.49
N ASP A 18 14.83 0.68 -4.47
CA ASP A 18 15.96 1.30 -5.15
C ASP A 18 16.75 2.21 -4.21
N ILE A 19 16.08 3.01 -3.38
CA ILE A 19 16.72 3.83 -2.35
C ILE A 19 17.45 2.94 -1.34
N ALA A 20 16.82 1.86 -0.88
CA ALA A 20 17.44 0.91 0.03
C ALA A 20 18.70 0.25 -0.57
N ALA A 21 18.70 0.01 -1.87
CA ALA A 21 19.83 -0.57 -2.60
C ALA A 21 20.89 0.45 -3.02
N HIS A 22 20.73 1.73 -2.69
CA HIS A 22 21.59 2.84 -3.15
C HIS A 22 21.64 2.99 -4.68
N ASN A 23 20.57 2.59 -5.37
CA ASN A 23 20.41 2.81 -6.80
C ASN A 23 20.16 4.30 -7.08
N ILE A 24 20.44 4.72 -8.31
CA ILE A 24 20.23 6.12 -8.76
C ILE A 24 18.74 6.51 -8.84
N GLY A 25 17.84 5.53 -8.85
CA GLY A 25 16.38 5.68 -8.94
C GLY A 25 15.73 4.53 -9.67
N THR A 26 14.42 4.64 -9.85
CA THR A 26 13.59 3.63 -10.53
C THR A 26 13.44 3.98 -11.99
N ILE A 27 13.76 3.03 -12.87
CA ILE A 27 13.61 3.18 -14.33
C ILE A 27 12.43 2.34 -14.80
N THR A 28 11.45 2.99 -15.45
CA THR A 28 10.23 2.32 -15.90
C THR A 28 9.56 3.09 -17.04
N HIS A 29 8.68 2.44 -17.78
CA HIS A 29 7.80 3.10 -18.75
C HIS A 29 6.54 3.71 -18.09
N VAL A 30 6.25 3.32 -16.85
CA VAL A 30 5.07 3.80 -16.11
C VAL A 30 5.15 5.31 -15.92
N GLY A 31 4.12 6.02 -16.35
CA GLY A 31 4.05 7.48 -16.28
C GLY A 31 4.42 8.20 -17.58
N LEU A 32 4.96 7.52 -18.60
CA LEU A 32 5.17 8.13 -19.93
C LEU A 32 3.84 8.71 -20.45
N TYR A 33 3.90 9.91 -21.02
CA TYR A 33 2.79 10.67 -21.59
C TYR A 33 1.70 11.10 -20.59
N THR A 34 1.86 10.80 -19.30
CA THR A 34 0.97 11.26 -18.21
C THR A 34 1.50 12.54 -17.57
N PHE A 35 0.84 13.02 -16.52
CA PHE A 35 1.30 14.16 -15.72
C PHE A 35 2.65 13.91 -15.02
N ALA A 36 3.07 12.67 -14.83
CA ALA A 36 4.38 12.32 -14.25
C ALA A 36 5.53 12.46 -15.26
N ASP A 37 5.22 12.48 -16.56
CA ASP A 37 6.22 12.74 -17.60
C ASP A 37 6.75 14.17 -17.49
N PRO A 38 8.09 14.38 -17.51
CA PRO A 38 8.67 15.73 -17.45
C PRO A 38 8.12 16.69 -18.51
N ARG A 39 7.76 16.18 -19.68
CA ARG A 39 7.14 16.96 -20.77
C ARG A 39 5.76 17.51 -20.39
N ASN A 40 5.10 16.90 -19.39
CA ASN A 40 3.77 17.27 -18.91
C ASN A 40 3.78 17.74 -17.44
N GLY A 41 4.93 18.16 -16.91
CA GLY A 41 5.06 18.72 -15.57
C GLY A 41 5.86 17.89 -14.56
N GLY A 42 6.20 16.61 -14.87
CA GLY A 42 7.08 15.79 -14.02
C GLY A 42 6.51 15.50 -12.63
N GLY A 43 5.18 15.45 -12.50
CA GLY A 43 4.49 15.19 -11.24
C GLY A 43 4.47 16.35 -10.24
N LYS A 44 4.97 17.53 -10.58
CA LYS A 44 4.99 18.70 -9.69
C LYS A 44 3.58 19.22 -9.42
N LEU A 45 3.25 19.45 -8.13
CA LEU A 45 1.90 19.86 -7.72
C LEU A 45 1.75 21.35 -7.40
N ASN A 46 2.84 22.09 -7.24
CA ASN A 46 2.77 23.51 -6.86
C ASN A 46 4.00 24.30 -7.33
N ASP A 47 3.88 25.63 -7.33
CA ASP A 47 4.91 26.54 -7.84
C ASP A 47 6.21 26.57 -7.01
N VAL A 48 6.20 26.07 -5.77
CA VAL A 48 7.41 25.98 -4.94
C VAL A 48 8.23 24.75 -5.25
N THR A 49 7.63 23.74 -5.89
CA THR A 49 8.29 22.52 -6.32
C THR A 49 9.16 22.80 -7.54
N LYS A 50 10.48 22.89 -7.35
CA LYS A 50 11.43 23.26 -8.40
C LYS A 50 12.26 22.10 -8.90
N GLU A 51 12.65 21.17 -8.03
CA GLU A 51 13.53 20.07 -8.40
C GLU A 51 12.86 19.14 -9.42
N ASP A 52 13.64 18.69 -10.41
CA ASP A 52 13.20 17.67 -11.38
C ASP A 52 13.57 16.29 -10.85
N LEU A 53 12.58 15.61 -10.22
CA LEU A 53 12.72 14.23 -9.74
C LEU A 53 12.52 13.20 -10.84
N VAL A 54 11.92 13.57 -11.96
CA VAL A 54 11.66 12.64 -13.07
C VAL A 54 12.41 13.13 -14.31
N LYS A 55 13.04 12.20 -15.02
CA LYS A 55 13.73 12.47 -16.29
C LYS A 55 13.34 11.45 -17.35
N VAL A 56 13.23 11.88 -18.59
CA VAL A 56 13.19 10.95 -19.73
C VAL A 56 14.61 10.45 -19.99
N VAL A 57 14.76 9.15 -20.12
CA VAL A 57 16.02 8.47 -20.49
C VAL A 57 15.75 7.50 -21.63
N GLU A 58 16.73 7.27 -22.48
CA GLU A 58 16.66 6.27 -23.53
C GLU A 58 17.55 5.09 -23.14
N ILE A 59 16.99 3.90 -23.19
CA ILE A 59 17.69 2.64 -22.92
C ILE A 59 17.36 1.68 -24.05
N GLU A 60 18.39 1.23 -24.76
CA GLU A 60 18.27 0.31 -25.89
C GLU A 60 17.24 0.77 -26.95
N GLY A 61 17.23 2.08 -27.26
CA GLY A 61 16.31 2.66 -28.23
C GLY A 61 14.87 2.83 -27.74
N GLN A 62 14.63 2.65 -26.44
CA GLN A 62 13.30 2.80 -25.84
C GLN A 62 13.26 3.91 -24.80
N GLU A 63 12.28 4.80 -24.91
CA GLU A 63 12.05 5.81 -23.87
C GLU A 63 11.61 5.18 -22.56
N ARG A 64 12.18 5.66 -21.47
CA ARG A 64 11.81 5.33 -20.08
C ARG A 64 11.81 6.61 -19.24
N LEU A 65 11.18 6.54 -18.09
CA LEU A 65 11.30 7.55 -17.04
C LEU A 65 12.27 7.03 -15.98
N LEU A 66 13.22 7.87 -15.60
CA LEU A 66 14.02 7.72 -14.40
C LEU A 66 13.42 8.57 -13.30
N TYR A 67 12.88 7.94 -12.27
CA TYR A 67 12.47 8.55 -11.01
C TYR A 67 13.67 8.53 -10.07
N LYS A 68 14.26 9.69 -9.82
CA LYS A 68 15.50 9.79 -9.03
C LYS A 68 15.28 9.34 -7.59
N ALA A 69 16.23 8.60 -7.04
CA ALA A 69 16.30 8.32 -5.62
C ALA A 69 16.61 9.59 -4.83
N PHE A 70 16.07 9.69 -3.62
CA PHE A 70 16.33 10.76 -2.66
C PHE A 70 16.42 10.18 -1.24
N PRO A 71 17.15 10.83 -0.32
CA PRO A 71 17.29 10.32 1.05
C PRO A 71 15.97 10.45 1.82
N ILE A 72 15.66 9.44 2.63
CA ILE A 72 14.54 9.45 3.55
C ILE A 72 15.07 9.69 4.97
N ASN A 73 14.70 10.81 5.56
CA ASN A 73 15.22 11.22 6.87
C ASN A 73 14.47 10.58 8.04
N VAL A 74 13.16 10.38 7.90
CA VAL A 74 12.32 9.77 8.92
C VAL A 74 11.23 8.97 8.25
N VAL A 75 10.92 7.80 8.80
CA VAL A 75 9.75 7.01 8.45
C VAL A 75 8.93 6.68 9.68
N PHE A 76 7.62 6.87 9.58
CA PHE A 76 6.65 6.40 10.55
C PHE A 76 5.95 5.18 9.99
N LEU A 77 6.07 4.07 10.68
CA LEU A 77 5.44 2.81 10.29
C LEU A 77 4.46 2.37 11.36
N ARG A 78 3.45 1.63 10.93
CA ARG A 78 2.57 0.91 11.82
C ARG A 78 2.83 -0.58 11.71
N ALA A 79 2.78 -1.26 12.85
CA ALA A 79 2.93 -2.70 12.95
C ALA A 79 2.02 -3.24 14.06
N SER A 80 1.84 -4.54 14.12
CA SER A 80 0.95 -5.17 15.09
C SER A 80 1.61 -5.25 16.45
N TYR A 81 2.68 -6.04 16.57
CA TYR A 81 3.43 -6.22 17.81
C TYR A 81 4.91 -6.01 17.56
N ALA A 82 5.60 -5.53 18.57
CA ALA A 82 7.06 -5.54 18.62
C ALA A 82 7.55 -6.44 19.76
N ASP A 83 8.72 -7.05 19.61
CA ASP A 83 9.42 -7.64 20.75
C ASP A 83 10.42 -6.64 21.35
N GLU A 84 11.01 -7.00 22.50
CA GLU A 84 12.00 -6.18 23.21
C GLU A 84 13.28 -5.94 22.40
N TYR A 85 13.52 -6.70 21.34
CA TYR A 85 14.65 -6.52 20.42
C TYR A 85 14.31 -5.62 19.23
N GLY A 86 13.06 -5.13 19.15
CA GLY A 86 12.59 -4.25 18.09
C GLY A 86 12.10 -4.97 16.84
N ASN A 87 12.02 -6.30 16.84
CA ASN A 87 11.41 -7.03 15.73
C ASN A 87 9.90 -6.79 15.72
N CYS A 88 9.33 -6.41 14.57
CA CYS A 88 7.92 -6.08 14.46
C CYS A 88 7.20 -6.99 13.48
N THR A 89 5.97 -7.38 13.83
CA THR A 89 5.06 -8.15 12.98
C THR A 89 3.92 -7.29 12.48
N VAL A 90 3.31 -7.66 11.35
CA VAL A 90 2.17 -6.96 10.73
C VAL A 90 0.96 -7.86 10.55
N HIS A 91 0.87 -8.93 11.32
CA HIS A 91 -0.15 -9.98 11.16
C HIS A 91 -1.58 -9.51 11.46
N ARG A 92 -1.74 -8.40 12.19
CA ARG A 92 -3.04 -7.77 12.46
C ARG A 92 -3.32 -6.57 11.56
N GLU A 93 -2.39 -6.21 10.70
CA GLU A 93 -2.61 -5.20 9.66
C GLU A 93 -3.32 -5.84 8.47
N ILE A 94 -4.06 -5.03 7.70
CA ILE A 94 -4.74 -5.52 6.49
C ILE A 94 -3.73 -6.10 5.49
N GLY A 95 -2.49 -5.65 5.53
CA GLY A 95 -1.39 -6.23 4.76
C GLY A 95 -0.04 -5.61 5.08
N PRO A 96 1.05 -6.27 4.68
CA PRO A 96 2.40 -5.82 4.99
C PRO A 96 2.80 -4.53 4.24
N ILE A 97 2.10 -4.19 3.17
CA ILE A 97 2.41 -3.07 2.27
C ILE A 97 3.94 -2.96 2.10
N ASP A 98 4.51 -1.80 1.98
CA ASP A 98 5.95 -1.64 1.74
C ASP A 98 6.78 -1.41 3.04
N VAL A 99 6.28 -1.79 4.22
CA VAL A 99 6.90 -1.45 5.52
C VAL A 99 8.38 -1.84 5.61
N THR A 100 8.74 -3.03 5.13
CA THR A 100 10.13 -3.50 5.12
C THR A 100 11.00 -2.63 4.22
N ALA A 101 10.53 -2.37 2.99
CA ALA A 101 11.28 -1.56 2.03
C ALA A 101 11.42 -0.10 2.50
N MET A 102 10.38 0.47 3.11
CA MET A 102 10.43 1.81 3.70
C MET A 102 11.41 1.89 4.86
N ALA A 103 11.42 0.90 5.77
CA ALA A 103 12.37 0.84 6.88
C ALA A 103 13.81 0.75 6.37
N GLN A 104 14.06 -0.12 5.40
CA GLN A 104 15.39 -0.27 4.77
C GLN A 104 15.84 1.01 4.06
N ALA A 105 14.96 1.62 3.26
CA ALA A 105 15.27 2.86 2.55
C ALA A 105 15.64 3.99 3.51
N CYS A 106 14.87 4.15 4.58
CA CYS A 106 15.14 5.16 5.60
C CYS A 106 16.47 4.89 6.33
N LYS A 107 16.69 3.65 6.76
CA LYS A 107 17.91 3.28 7.47
C LYS A 107 19.15 3.45 6.62
N ASN A 108 19.10 3.01 5.36
CA ASN A 108 20.22 3.15 4.42
C ASN A 108 20.43 4.60 3.97
N SER A 109 19.45 5.48 4.14
CA SER A 109 19.61 6.93 3.98
C SER A 109 20.19 7.63 5.23
N GLY A 110 20.49 6.89 6.31
CA GLY A 110 20.92 7.46 7.59
C GLY A 110 19.78 8.09 8.41
N GLY A 111 18.54 7.80 8.06
CA GLY A 111 17.34 8.31 8.71
C GLY A 111 16.92 7.52 9.95
N ARG A 112 15.79 7.90 10.52
CA ARG A 112 15.19 7.30 11.72
C ARG A 112 13.91 6.57 11.41
N VAL A 113 13.81 5.33 11.88
CA VAL A 113 12.64 4.45 11.74
C VAL A 113 11.89 4.41 13.07
N ILE A 114 10.66 4.91 13.06
CA ILE A 114 9.77 4.95 14.22
C ILE A 114 8.57 4.07 13.92
N VAL A 115 8.32 3.07 14.76
CA VAL A 115 7.23 2.10 14.55
C VAL A 115 6.21 2.21 15.68
N GLN A 116 4.95 2.46 15.32
CA GLN A 116 3.83 2.36 16.24
C GLN A 116 3.32 0.92 16.27
N VAL A 117 3.05 0.40 17.46
CA VAL A 117 2.56 -0.97 17.70
C VAL A 117 1.44 -0.97 18.73
N GLU A 118 0.63 -2.03 18.74
CA GLU A 118 -0.39 -2.25 19.77
C GLU A 118 0.25 -2.62 21.12
N LYS A 119 1.33 -3.39 21.11
CA LYS A 119 2.04 -3.82 22.32
C LYS A 119 3.46 -4.29 22.06
N ILE A 120 4.25 -4.28 23.12
CA ILE A 120 5.57 -4.92 23.18
C ILE A 120 5.42 -6.28 23.88
N VAL A 121 6.03 -7.32 23.31
CA VAL A 121 6.06 -8.67 23.86
C VAL A 121 7.49 -9.08 24.21
N GLN A 122 7.65 -10.19 24.97
CA GLN A 122 8.95 -10.68 25.36
C GLN A 122 9.88 -10.89 24.16
N GLY A 123 11.15 -10.54 24.33
CA GLY A 123 12.17 -10.71 23.31
C GLY A 123 12.29 -12.16 22.83
N GLY A 124 12.26 -12.36 21.52
CA GLY A 124 12.32 -13.67 20.89
C GLY A 124 11.04 -14.51 20.95
N SER A 125 9.91 -13.95 21.42
CA SER A 125 8.63 -14.66 21.46
C SER A 125 7.83 -14.60 20.15
N LEU A 126 8.19 -13.71 19.23
CA LEU A 126 7.54 -13.61 17.93
C LEU A 126 8.00 -14.74 16.99
N ASP A 127 7.08 -15.25 16.16
CA ASP A 127 7.47 -16.15 15.09
C ASP A 127 8.38 -15.41 14.09
N PRO A 128 9.62 -15.85 13.88
CA PRO A 128 10.56 -15.19 12.96
C PRO A 128 10.04 -15.06 11.53
N LYS A 129 9.16 -15.96 11.11
CA LYS A 129 8.56 -15.93 9.76
C LYS A 129 7.53 -14.79 9.59
N LEU A 130 6.97 -14.31 10.70
CA LEU A 130 6.01 -13.20 10.72
C LEU A 130 6.66 -11.84 10.94
N VAL A 131 7.96 -11.80 11.23
CA VAL A 131 8.70 -10.54 11.39
C VAL A 131 8.82 -9.85 10.03
N ALA A 132 8.07 -8.78 9.86
CA ALA A 132 8.11 -7.94 8.66
C ALA A 132 9.15 -6.82 8.75
N ILE A 133 9.40 -6.31 9.97
CA ILE A 133 10.39 -5.27 10.22
C ILE A 133 11.40 -5.82 11.23
N PRO A 134 12.58 -6.28 10.80
CA PRO A 134 13.66 -6.67 11.70
C PRO A 134 14.11 -5.53 12.61
N GLY A 135 14.39 -5.81 13.87
CA GLY A 135 14.77 -4.84 14.88
C GLY A 135 16.02 -4.02 14.52
N ILE A 136 16.91 -4.56 13.68
CA ILE A 136 18.08 -3.83 13.19
C ILE A 136 17.74 -2.53 12.43
N TYR A 137 16.53 -2.43 11.88
CA TYR A 137 16.07 -1.22 11.19
C TYR A 137 15.39 -0.24 12.13
N VAL A 138 14.91 -0.66 13.29
CA VAL A 138 14.03 0.12 14.17
C VAL A 138 14.86 0.97 15.13
N ASP A 139 14.59 2.27 15.17
CA ASP A 139 15.23 3.19 16.11
C ASP A 139 14.36 3.49 17.33
N SER A 140 13.03 3.47 17.15
CA SER A 140 12.08 3.76 18.23
C SER A 140 10.77 3.02 18.03
N ILE A 141 10.18 2.57 19.15
CA ILE A 141 8.87 1.94 19.19
C ILE A 141 7.94 2.83 20.02
N VAL A 142 6.74 3.07 19.52
CA VAL A 142 5.66 3.76 20.19
C VAL A 142 4.52 2.78 20.40
N VAL A 143 4.10 2.59 21.64
CA VAL A 143 2.91 1.78 21.95
C VAL A 143 1.70 2.71 21.92
N GLY A 144 0.80 2.49 20.98
CA GLY A 144 -0.47 3.21 20.86
C GLY A 144 -1.58 2.56 21.68
N SER A 145 -2.61 3.33 22.02
CA SER A 145 -3.86 2.77 22.57
C SER A 145 -4.61 1.95 21.52
N ILE A 146 -5.67 1.26 21.92
CA ILE A 146 -6.55 0.56 20.97
C ILE A 146 -7.18 1.55 19.98
N GLU A 147 -7.56 2.72 20.46
CA GLU A 147 -8.14 3.80 19.67
C GLU A 147 -7.15 4.40 18.67
N ASP A 148 -5.85 4.40 19.00
CA ASP A 148 -4.78 4.86 18.13
C ASP A 148 -4.36 3.81 17.07
N ASN A 149 -4.79 2.55 17.26
CA ASN A 149 -4.44 1.42 16.40
C ASN A 149 -5.65 0.89 15.61
N GLU A 150 -6.55 1.76 15.18
CA GLU A 150 -7.62 1.38 14.25
C GLU A 150 -7.03 0.69 13.01
N GLN A 151 -7.58 -0.46 12.66
CA GLN A 151 -7.10 -1.26 11.52
C GLN A 151 -7.31 -0.53 10.18
N CYS A 152 -8.42 0.17 10.07
CA CYS A 152 -8.76 1.04 8.95
C CYS A 152 -9.50 2.26 9.48
N LEU A 153 -9.58 3.33 8.70
CA LEU A 153 -10.20 4.61 9.10
C LEU A 153 -11.56 4.41 9.78
N GLY A 154 -11.62 4.65 11.11
CA GLY A 154 -12.82 4.53 11.91
C GLY A 154 -13.29 3.09 12.16
N MET A 155 -12.48 2.09 11.82
CA MET A 155 -12.83 0.68 12.02
C MET A 155 -11.91 0.05 13.08
N PRO A 156 -12.48 -0.58 14.11
CA PRO A 156 -11.72 -1.40 15.04
C PRO A 156 -11.17 -2.64 14.31
N TYR A 157 -10.39 -3.46 15.05
CA TYR A 157 -9.84 -4.68 14.49
C TYR A 157 -10.93 -5.65 14.02
N ASP A 158 -10.79 -6.13 12.77
CA ASP A 158 -11.58 -7.20 12.18
C ASP A 158 -10.65 -8.27 11.61
N GLY A 159 -10.65 -9.45 12.20
CA GLY A 159 -9.80 -10.57 11.80
C GLY A 159 -10.13 -11.13 10.41
N SER A 160 -11.31 -10.84 9.86
CA SER A 160 -11.65 -11.24 8.49
C SER A 160 -10.80 -10.49 7.46
N LEU A 161 -10.38 -9.25 7.77
CA LEU A 161 -9.54 -8.43 6.89
C LEU A 161 -8.05 -8.81 6.93
N THR A 162 -7.65 -9.62 7.91
CA THR A 162 -6.26 -10.11 8.06
C THR A 162 -6.12 -11.58 7.67
N GLY A 163 -7.23 -12.25 7.35
CA GLY A 163 -7.25 -13.67 7.05
C GLY A 163 -7.17 -14.57 8.30
N GLU A 164 -7.33 -14.02 9.51
CA GLU A 164 -7.41 -14.80 10.75
C GLU A 164 -8.61 -15.76 10.72
N PHE A 165 -9.71 -15.30 10.15
CA PHE A 165 -10.86 -16.13 9.82
C PHE A 165 -11.52 -15.67 8.52
N ARG A 166 -12.38 -16.51 7.94
CA ARG A 166 -13.14 -16.20 6.73
C ARG A 166 -14.61 -16.06 7.06
N ILE A 167 -15.25 -15.06 6.46
CA ILE A 167 -16.70 -14.87 6.50
C ILE A 167 -17.30 -15.57 5.28
N PRO A 168 -18.28 -16.49 5.45
CA PRO A 168 -19.01 -17.04 4.31
C PRO A 168 -19.67 -15.94 3.49
N VAL A 169 -19.64 -16.06 2.17
CA VAL A 169 -20.16 -15.03 1.25
C VAL A 169 -21.64 -14.74 1.49
N ASP A 170 -22.42 -15.76 1.81
CA ASP A 170 -23.84 -15.68 2.13
C ASP A 170 -24.16 -15.02 3.49
N ALA A 171 -23.16 -14.86 4.36
CA ALA A 171 -23.29 -14.13 5.62
C ALA A 171 -23.06 -12.61 5.46
N ILE A 172 -22.61 -12.15 4.30
CA ILE A 172 -22.42 -10.72 4.03
C ILE A 172 -23.78 -10.05 3.83
N PRO A 173 -24.17 -9.06 4.66
CA PRO A 173 -25.45 -8.43 4.55
C PRO A 173 -25.60 -7.64 3.23
N PRO A 174 -26.78 -7.69 2.59
CA PRO A 174 -27.02 -6.91 1.39
C PRO A 174 -26.83 -5.40 1.62
N ILE A 175 -26.18 -4.74 0.68
CA ILE A 175 -26.04 -3.28 0.74
C ILE A 175 -27.38 -2.58 0.41
N PRO A 176 -27.66 -1.39 0.98
CA PRO A 176 -28.86 -0.62 0.70
C PRO A 176 -29.05 -0.33 -0.78
N LEU A 177 -30.29 -0.31 -1.24
CA LEU A 177 -30.64 0.07 -2.61
C LEU A 177 -30.49 1.60 -2.77
N ASP A 178 -29.37 2.01 -3.33
CA ASP A 178 -29.07 3.39 -3.67
C ASP A 178 -28.50 3.50 -5.09
N ALA A 179 -28.13 4.72 -5.51
CA ALA A 179 -27.54 4.95 -6.82
C ALA A 179 -26.23 4.16 -7.00
N LYS A 180 -25.42 3.98 -5.95
CA LYS A 180 -24.15 3.23 -6.02
C LYS A 180 -24.40 1.74 -6.25
N LYS A 181 -25.42 1.17 -5.60
CA LYS A 181 -25.82 -0.23 -5.82
C LYS A 181 -26.31 -0.46 -7.26
N ILE A 182 -27.09 0.48 -7.80
CA ILE A 182 -27.58 0.39 -9.20
C ILE A 182 -26.41 0.44 -10.18
N ILE A 183 -25.46 1.36 -9.96
CA ILE A 183 -24.23 1.45 -10.76
C ILE A 183 -23.43 0.14 -10.67
N ALA A 184 -23.24 -0.39 -9.46
CA ALA A 184 -22.51 -1.63 -9.23
C ALA A 184 -23.16 -2.84 -9.91
N ARG A 185 -24.50 -2.95 -9.86
CA ARG A 185 -25.26 -3.99 -10.58
C ARG A 185 -25.07 -3.89 -12.08
N ARG A 186 -25.17 -2.68 -12.62
CA ARG A 186 -24.96 -2.48 -14.06
C ARG A 186 -23.54 -2.83 -14.48
N ALA A 187 -22.55 -2.45 -13.67
CA ALA A 187 -21.14 -2.79 -13.92
C ALA A 187 -20.87 -4.30 -13.81
N ALA A 188 -21.47 -4.97 -12.80
CA ALA A 188 -21.33 -6.42 -12.63
C ALA A 188 -21.83 -7.22 -13.86
N MET A 189 -22.83 -6.72 -14.58
CA MET A 189 -23.33 -7.34 -15.82
C MET A 189 -22.33 -7.32 -16.99
N GLU A 190 -21.34 -6.43 -16.93
CA GLU A 190 -20.29 -6.33 -17.96
C GLU A 190 -19.08 -7.22 -17.68
N LEU A 191 -19.02 -7.89 -16.52
CA LEU A 191 -17.89 -8.74 -16.17
C LEU A 191 -17.94 -10.06 -16.92
N PRO A 192 -16.88 -10.40 -17.69
CA PRO A 192 -16.77 -11.70 -18.32
C PRO A 192 -16.69 -12.84 -17.31
N GLN A 193 -17.04 -14.04 -17.73
CA GLN A 193 -16.77 -15.27 -16.97
C GLN A 193 -15.25 -15.41 -16.77
N ASP A 194 -14.84 -15.84 -15.58
CA ASP A 194 -13.43 -16.04 -15.18
C ASP A 194 -12.55 -14.77 -15.25
N ALA A 195 -13.20 -13.59 -15.16
CA ALA A 195 -12.48 -12.33 -15.18
C ALA A 195 -11.59 -12.15 -13.96
N ILE A 196 -10.40 -11.56 -14.15
CA ILE A 196 -9.58 -11.01 -13.08
C ILE A 196 -9.97 -9.53 -12.96
N VAL A 197 -10.58 -9.16 -11.84
CA VAL A 197 -11.19 -7.84 -11.63
C VAL A 197 -10.44 -7.09 -10.55
N ASN A 198 -9.88 -5.94 -10.90
CA ASN A 198 -9.29 -5.01 -9.92
C ASN A 198 -10.30 -3.90 -9.62
N LEU A 199 -10.74 -3.79 -8.37
CA LEU A 199 -11.71 -2.81 -7.92
C LEU A 199 -11.02 -1.66 -7.19
N GLY A 200 -11.33 -0.42 -7.62
CA GLY A 200 -10.94 0.79 -6.91
C GLY A 200 -11.83 1.06 -5.69
N THR A 201 -11.32 1.89 -4.77
CA THR A 201 -12.04 2.33 -3.58
C THR A 201 -13.24 3.22 -3.95
N GLY A 202 -14.34 3.09 -3.24
CA GLY A 202 -15.55 3.89 -3.43
C GLY A 202 -16.66 3.16 -4.18
N ALA A 203 -17.17 3.73 -5.28
CA ALA A 203 -18.28 3.11 -6.02
C ALA A 203 -17.92 1.73 -6.62
N PRO A 204 -16.71 1.51 -7.18
CA PRO A 204 -16.34 0.20 -7.74
C PRO A 204 -16.30 -0.93 -6.71
N GLU A 205 -15.96 -0.69 -5.45
CA GLU A 205 -15.94 -1.73 -4.40
C GLU A 205 -17.31 -2.39 -4.20
N LYS A 206 -18.40 -1.66 -4.51
CA LYS A 206 -19.76 -2.18 -4.39
C LYS A 206 -20.07 -3.30 -5.38
N ILE A 207 -19.25 -3.48 -6.42
CA ILE A 207 -19.37 -4.60 -7.34
C ILE A 207 -19.15 -5.93 -6.61
N ALA A 208 -18.19 -5.99 -5.68
CA ALA A 208 -17.95 -7.18 -4.86
C ALA A 208 -19.16 -7.53 -3.99
N ASN A 209 -19.78 -6.52 -3.35
CA ASN A 209 -20.99 -6.72 -2.56
C ASN A 209 -22.16 -7.24 -3.41
N VAL A 210 -22.38 -6.64 -4.57
CA VAL A 210 -23.44 -7.06 -5.50
C VAL A 210 -23.18 -8.48 -6.03
N ALA A 211 -21.92 -8.81 -6.35
CA ALA A 211 -21.55 -10.15 -6.79
C ALA A 211 -21.86 -11.21 -5.72
N ALA A 212 -21.62 -10.88 -4.45
CA ALA A 212 -21.98 -11.74 -3.31
C ALA A 212 -23.49 -11.91 -3.21
N GLU A 213 -24.27 -10.82 -3.26
CA GLU A 213 -25.74 -10.85 -3.17
C GLU A 213 -26.40 -11.63 -4.32
N GLU A 214 -25.82 -11.57 -5.52
CA GLU A 214 -26.37 -12.20 -6.72
C GLU A 214 -25.81 -13.60 -6.98
N GLY A 215 -24.90 -14.10 -6.10
CA GLY A 215 -24.31 -15.43 -6.21
C GLY A 215 -23.42 -15.61 -7.43
N ILE A 216 -22.73 -14.53 -7.86
CA ILE A 216 -21.82 -14.55 -9.02
C ILE A 216 -20.37 -14.33 -8.64
N SER A 217 -20.03 -14.35 -7.36
CA SER A 217 -18.65 -14.14 -6.88
C SER A 217 -17.67 -15.19 -7.40
N ASP A 218 -18.12 -16.41 -7.62
CA ASP A 218 -17.33 -17.51 -8.16
C ASP A 218 -16.99 -17.38 -9.66
N LYS A 219 -17.65 -16.42 -10.35
CA LYS A 219 -17.40 -16.14 -11.77
C LYS A 219 -16.21 -15.23 -12.00
N MET A 220 -15.56 -14.75 -10.93
CA MET A 220 -14.45 -13.80 -11.05
C MET A 220 -13.42 -13.99 -9.95
N THR A 221 -12.19 -13.60 -10.24
CA THR A 221 -11.14 -13.43 -9.23
C THR A 221 -11.01 -11.94 -8.92
N LEU A 222 -11.33 -11.57 -7.67
CA LEU A 222 -11.19 -10.18 -7.23
C LEU A 222 -9.76 -9.91 -6.79
N THR A 223 -9.20 -8.81 -7.26
CA THR A 223 -7.94 -8.24 -6.77
C THR A 223 -8.22 -6.86 -6.23
N CYS A 224 -7.59 -6.49 -5.13
CA CYS A 224 -7.64 -5.13 -4.61
C CYS A 224 -6.45 -4.32 -5.13
N LEU A 225 -6.55 -2.98 -5.12
CA LEU A 225 -5.41 -2.11 -5.42
C LEU A 225 -4.19 -2.38 -4.53
N LEU A 226 -4.43 -2.91 -3.33
CA LEU A 226 -3.40 -3.14 -2.33
C LEU A 226 -3.13 -4.62 -2.09
N TYR A 227 -4.03 -5.54 -2.47
CA TYR A 227 -3.92 -6.98 -2.19
C TYR A 227 -4.50 -7.82 -3.31
N THR A 228 -3.94 -9.01 -3.47
CA THR A 228 -4.60 -10.14 -4.13
C THR A 228 -5.23 -11.02 -3.06
N SER A 229 -6.51 -11.17 -3.08
CA SER A 229 -7.23 -12.13 -2.22
C SER A 229 -7.20 -13.51 -2.85
#